data_d34f62bf1984774fd565532050882004
#
_entry.id   d34f62bf1984774fd565532050882004
#
_cell.length_a   1.000
_cell.length_b   1.000
_cell.length_c   1.000
_cell.angle_alpha   90.00
_cell.angle_beta   90.00
_cell.angle_gamma   90.00
#
_symmetry.space_group_name_H-M   'P 1'
#
loop_
_entity.id
_entity.type
_entity.pdbx_description
1 polymer ?
#
loop_
_entity_poly.entity_id
_entity_poly.type
_entity_poly.pdbx_seq_one_letter_code
_entity_poly.pdbx_strand_id
1 'polypeptide(L)'
;VCSSDLIAIAGRRLFHYSSDGNAVSNDIMIERKKKTAMHTGHSSLWAHYMLEDCGMNIKEKWALEPSEYAQVGGAFPIRLENCQTVIGTITCSGFNHEQDHSIIIDVCRKLKRENVL
;
A
#
# COMPACT_ATOMS: atom_id res chain seq x y z
N VAL A 1 19.31 -1.61 -4.79
CA VAL A 1 18.08 -1.35 -4.05
C VAL A 1 17.16 -2.54 -4.18
N CYS A 2 16.77 -3.13 -3.04
CA CYS A 2 15.93 -4.33 -3.00
C CYS A 2 14.50 -3.92 -2.63
N SER A 3 13.56 -4.13 -3.54
CA SER A 3 12.17 -3.79 -3.31
C SER A 3 11.21 -4.79 -3.97
N SER A 4 10.00 -4.82 -3.45
CA SER A 4 8.87 -5.49 -4.08
C SER A 4 7.83 -4.44 -4.43
N ASP A 5 7.26 -4.56 -5.63
CA ASP A 5 6.24 -3.64 -6.13
C ASP A 5 5.06 -4.45 -6.66
N LEU A 6 3.86 -3.94 -6.47
CA LEU A 6 2.63 -4.64 -6.84
C LEU A 6 1.56 -3.64 -7.28
N ILE A 7 0.93 -3.93 -8.42
CA ILE A 7 -0.28 -3.23 -8.85
C ILE A 7 -1.37 -4.29 -9.04
N ALA A 8 -2.48 -4.13 -8.35
CA ALA A 8 -3.60 -5.06 -8.41
C ALA A 8 -4.91 -4.30 -8.63
N ILE A 9 -5.75 -4.80 -9.54
CA ILE A 9 -7.06 -4.22 -9.85
C ILE A 9 -8.10 -5.34 -9.81
N ALA A 10 -9.20 -5.09 -9.13
CA ALA A 10 -10.33 -6.02 -9.05
C ALA A 10 -9.90 -7.43 -8.63
N GLY A 11 -8.99 -7.53 -7.68
CA GLY A 11 -8.46 -8.80 -7.20
C GLY A 11 -7.43 -9.46 -8.10
N ARG A 12 -7.10 -8.86 -9.24
CA ARG A 12 -6.09 -9.38 -10.16
C ARG A 12 -4.76 -8.67 -9.98
N ARG A 13 -3.70 -9.45 -9.94
CA ARG A 13 -2.34 -8.91 -9.96
C ARG A 13 -1.99 -8.56 -11.41
N LEU A 14 -1.87 -7.27 -11.72
CA LEU A 14 -1.55 -6.81 -13.06
C LEU A 14 -0.05 -6.61 -13.28
N PHE A 15 0.67 -6.28 -12.21
CA PHE A 15 2.11 -6.07 -12.24
C PHE A 15 2.69 -6.49 -10.91
N HIS A 16 3.78 -7.22 -10.94
CA HIS A 16 4.57 -7.56 -9.75
C HIS A 16 6.04 -7.58 -10.13
N TYR A 17 6.85 -6.92 -9.32
CA TYR A 17 8.30 -6.94 -9.46
C TYR A 17 8.92 -7.19 -8.09
N SER A 18 9.91 -8.08 -8.08
CA SER A 18 10.73 -8.31 -6.91
C SER A 18 12.19 -8.28 -7.38
N SER A 19 12.98 -7.33 -6.85
CA SER A 19 14.36 -7.17 -7.29
C SER A 19 15.23 -8.33 -6.85
N ASP A 20 16.31 -8.58 -7.60
CA ASP A 20 17.29 -9.60 -7.25
C ASP A 20 17.86 -9.29 -5.85
N GLY A 21 17.95 -10.31 -5.01
CA GLY A 21 18.40 -10.17 -3.63
C GLY A 21 17.35 -9.64 -2.66
N ASN A 22 16.11 -9.37 -3.12
CA ASN A 22 15.03 -8.94 -2.26
C ASN A 22 14.60 -10.09 -1.33
N ALA A 23 14.31 -9.77 -0.07
CA ALA A 23 13.86 -10.78 0.88
C ALA A 23 12.41 -11.17 0.62
N VAL A 24 12.11 -12.46 0.79
CA VAL A 24 10.73 -12.98 0.67
C VAL A 24 9.77 -12.23 1.61
N SER A 25 10.26 -11.78 2.76
CA SER A 25 9.45 -11.00 3.71
C SER A 25 8.88 -9.72 3.09
N ASN A 26 9.56 -9.09 2.13
CA ASN A 26 9.02 -7.93 1.43
C ASN A 26 7.86 -8.29 0.53
N ASP A 27 7.90 -9.46 -0.13
CA ASP A 27 6.79 -9.94 -0.95
C ASP A 27 5.56 -10.26 -0.09
N ILE A 28 5.77 -10.79 1.12
CA ILE A 28 4.68 -11.02 2.08
C ILE A 28 4.14 -9.68 2.58
N MET A 29 5.03 -8.74 2.86
CA MET A 29 4.65 -7.42 3.38
C MET A 29 3.79 -6.63 2.38
N ILE A 30 4.09 -6.68 1.08
CA ILE A 30 3.27 -5.96 0.08
C ILE A 30 1.83 -6.48 0.05
N GLU A 31 1.62 -7.77 0.24
CA GLU A 31 0.26 -8.34 0.32
C GLU A 31 -0.47 -7.84 1.56
N ARG A 32 0.21 -7.76 2.69
CA ARG A 32 -0.38 -7.26 3.94
C ARG A 32 -0.70 -5.77 3.87
N LYS A 33 0.19 -4.97 3.28
CA LYS A 33 -0.03 -3.53 3.06
C LYS A 33 -1.20 -3.31 2.10
N LYS A 34 -1.25 -4.07 1.02
CA LYS A 34 -2.34 -4.01 0.04
C LYS A 34 -3.70 -4.23 0.70
N LYS A 35 -3.81 -5.26 1.52
CA LYS A 35 -5.06 -5.57 2.23
C LYS A 35 -5.49 -4.43 3.14
N THR A 36 -4.55 -3.78 3.81
CA THR A 36 -4.84 -2.63 4.68
C THR A 36 -5.41 -1.46 3.88
N ALA A 37 -4.81 -1.12 2.74
CA ALA A 37 -5.31 -0.05 1.89
C ALA A 37 -6.69 -0.37 1.32
N MET A 38 -6.92 -1.60 0.90
CA MET A 38 -8.24 -2.05 0.40
C MET A 38 -9.30 -1.95 1.49
N HIS A 39 -9.00 -2.42 2.69
CA HIS A 39 -9.97 -2.44 3.78
C HIS A 39 -10.33 -1.05 4.29
N THR A 40 -9.32 -0.19 4.47
CA THR A 40 -9.53 1.15 5.05
C THR A 40 -9.98 2.18 4.01
N GLY A 41 -9.72 1.94 2.74
CA GLY A 41 -9.97 2.94 1.69
C GLY A 41 -9.01 4.12 1.73
N HIS A 42 -7.92 4.00 2.48
CA HIS A 42 -6.87 5.01 2.63
C HIS A 42 -5.50 4.37 2.45
N SER A 43 -4.45 5.19 2.36
CA SER A 43 -3.10 4.64 2.32
C SER A 43 -2.77 3.88 3.61
N SER A 44 -1.90 2.91 3.50
CA SER A 44 -1.47 2.13 4.68
C SER A 44 -0.69 2.99 5.68
N LEU A 45 -0.07 4.10 5.24
CA LEU A 45 0.56 5.06 6.14
C LEU A 45 -0.49 5.83 6.94
N TRP A 46 -1.60 6.21 6.32
CA TRP A 46 -2.74 6.80 7.03
C TRP A 46 -3.23 5.88 8.15
N ALA A 47 -3.34 4.58 7.84
CA ALA A 47 -3.75 3.59 8.84
C ALA A 47 -2.78 3.54 10.04
N HIS A 48 -1.48 3.62 9.76
CA HIS A 48 -0.45 3.67 10.81
C HIS A 48 -0.67 4.85 11.77
N TYR A 49 -0.82 6.05 11.22
CA TYR A 49 -0.98 7.25 12.05
C TYR A 49 -2.34 7.32 12.74
N MET A 50 -3.39 6.81 12.10
CA MET A 50 -4.72 6.74 12.72
C MET A 50 -4.69 5.86 13.98
N LEU A 51 -4.05 4.70 13.91
CA LEU A 51 -3.93 3.80 15.05
C LEU A 51 -3.05 4.39 16.15
N GLU A 52 -1.96 5.06 15.77
CA GLU A 52 -1.09 5.74 16.72
C GLU A 52 -1.83 6.84 17.47
N ASP A 53 -2.61 7.66 16.74
CA ASP A 53 -3.36 8.77 17.33
C ASP A 53 -4.44 8.30 18.30
N CYS A 54 -5.11 7.19 18.03
CA CYS A 54 -6.16 6.68 18.92
C CYS A 54 -5.64 5.70 19.98
N GLY A 55 -4.34 5.35 19.93
CA GLY A 55 -3.74 4.44 20.91
C GLY A 55 -4.27 3.02 20.86
N MET A 56 -4.77 2.58 19.70
CA MET A 56 -5.30 1.24 19.49
C MET A 56 -4.45 0.47 18.48
N ASN A 57 -4.49 -0.85 18.55
CA ASN A 57 -3.89 -1.69 17.50
C ASN A 57 -4.93 -2.03 16.43
N ILE A 58 -4.50 -2.65 15.35
CA ILE A 58 -5.33 -2.95 14.18
C ILE A 58 -6.49 -3.91 14.53
N LYS A 59 -6.26 -4.83 15.44
CA LYS A 59 -7.28 -5.80 15.88
C LYS A 59 -8.35 -5.13 16.72
N GLU A 60 -7.95 -4.25 17.64
CA GLU A 60 -8.88 -3.53 18.50
C GLU A 60 -9.78 -2.58 17.72
N LYS A 61 -9.20 -1.81 16.79
CA LYS A 61 -9.93 -0.77 16.08
C LYS A 61 -10.80 -1.32 14.95
N TRP A 62 -10.25 -2.25 14.15
CA TRP A 62 -10.90 -2.71 12.92
C TRP A 62 -11.18 -4.21 12.90
N ALA A 63 -10.87 -4.93 13.98
CA ALA A 63 -11.04 -6.38 14.06
C ALA A 63 -10.26 -7.14 12.96
N LEU A 64 -9.11 -6.61 12.54
CA LEU A 64 -8.28 -7.21 11.52
C LEU A 64 -7.15 -8.03 12.15
N GLU A 65 -6.82 -9.15 11.51
CA GLU A 65 -5.77 -10.03 11.99
C GLU A 65 -4.39 -9.47 11.66
N PRO A 66 -3.53 -9.21 12.66
CA PRO A 66 -2.20 -8.61 12.42
C PRO A 66 -1.30 -9.41 11.49
N SER A 67 -1.50 -10.73 11.38
CA SER A 67 -0.71 -11.56 10.46
C SER A 67 -1.08 -11.35 8.99
N GLU A 68 -2.29 -10.81 8.72
CA GLU A 68 -2.81 -10.63 7.37
C GLU A 68 -2.77 -9.18 6.88
N TYR A 69 -2.68 -8.23 7.81
CA TYR A 69 -2.76 -6.79 7.53
C TYR A 69 -1.56 -6.08 8.15
N ALA A 70 -1.02 -5.09 7.45
CA ALA A 70 0.11 -4.30 7.96
C ALA A 70 -0.23 -2.81 7.92
N GLN A 71 -0.18 -2.16 9.08
CA GLN A 71 -0.36 -0.72 9.21
C GLN A 71 0.99 -0.01 9.08
N VAL A 72 1.64 -0.18 7.94
CA VAL A 72 2.90 0.48 7.61
C VAL A 72 2.82 1.05 6.20
N GLY A 73 3.49 2.16 5.95
CA GLY A 73 3.41 2.89 4.69
C GLY A 73 3.89 2.10 3.48
N GLY A 74 3.34 2.43 2.31
CA GLY A 74 3.72 1.87 1.04
C GLY A 74 2.57 1.40 0.14
N ALA A 75 1.34 1.32 0.64
CA ALA A 75 0.19 0.95 -0.16
C ALA A 75 -0.79 2.11 -0.31
N PHE A 76 -1.33 2.26 -1.52
CA PHE A 76 -2.33 3.28 -1.85
C PHE A 76 -3.51 2.65 -2.54
N PRO A 77 -4.74 3.09 -2.20
CA PRO A 77 -5.92 2.69 -2.95
C PRO A 77 -5.97 3.40 -4.29
N ILE A 78 -6.50 2.71 -5.29
CA ILE A 78 -6.74 3.25 -6.63
C ILE A 78 -8.25 3.42 -6.82
N ARG A 79 -8.65 4.59 -7.29
CA ARG A 79 -10.05 4.90 -7.63
C ARG A 79 -10.11 5.46 -9.05
N LEU A 80 -11.25 5.27 -9.67
CA LEU A 80 -11.55 5.96 -10.93
C LEU A 80 -12.00 7.39 -10.63
N GLU A 81 -11.77 8.29 -11.58
CA GLU A 81 -12.28 9.66 -11.48
C GLU A 81 -13.80 9.63 -11.28
N ASN A 82 -14.30 10.46 -10.37
CA ASN A 82 -15.73 10.55 -10.03
C ASN A 82 -16.32 9.27 -9.41
N CYS A 83 -15.49 8.38 -8.88
CA CYS A 83 -15.94 7.17 -8.22
C CYS A 83 -15.22 7.02 -6.88
N GLN A 84 -15.99 6.86 -5.80
CA GLN A 84 -15.41 6.72 -4.45
C GLN A 84 -14.98 5.30 -4.13
N THR A 85 -15.40 4.33 -4.93
CA THR A 85 -15.09 2.93 -4.68
C THR A 85 -13.63 2.63 -5.02
N VAL A 86 -12.93 1.96 -4.10
CA VAL A 86 -11.58 1.48 -4.35
C VAL A 86 -11.64 0.30 -5.32
N ILE A 87 -10.96 0.43 -6.45
CA ILE A 87 -10.92 -0.62 -7.46
C ILE A 87 -9.64 -1.43 -7.43
N GLY A 88 -8.63 -0.96 -6.72
CA GLY A 88 -7.35 -1.65 -6.66
C GLY A 88 -6.35 -0.92 -5.78
N THR A 89 -5.09 -1.34 -5.87
CA THR A 89 -4.00 -0.81 -5.05
C THR A 89 -2.70 -0.75 -5.83
N ILE A 90 -1.84 0.19 -5.42
CA ILE A 90 -0.43 0.21 -5.81
C ILE A 90 0.40 0.15 -4.53
N THR A 91 1.39 -0.74 -4.48
CA THR A 91 2.14 -1.02 -3.24
C THR A 91 3.63 -1.16 -3.52
N CYS A 92 4.43 -0.62 -2.61
CA CYS A 92 5.89 -0.76 -2.60
C CYS A 92 6.34 -1.18 -1.20
N SER A 93 7.33 -2.08 -1.12
CA SER A 93 7.94 -2.49 0.14
C SER A 93 9.41 -2.79 -0.07
N GLY A 94 10.29 -2.29 0.78
CA GLY A 94 11.73 -2.54 0.66
C GLY A 94 12.60 -1.52 1.35
N PHE A 95 12.04 -0.37 1.69
CA PHE A 95 12.68 0.70 2.43
C PHE A 95 12.02 0.85 3.79
N ASN A 96 12.24 1.96 4.49
CA ASN A 96 11.38 2.24 5.63
C ASN A 96 9.99 2.63 5.12
N HIS A 97 8.97 2.56 5.98
CA HIS A 97 7.58 2.71 5.51
C HIS A 97 7.25 4.13 5.02
N GLU A 98 7.94 5.14 5.49
CA GLU A 98 7.75 6.52 5.01
C GLU A 98 8.36 6.70 3.62
N GLN A 99 9.51 6.08 3.36
CA GLN A 99 10.14 6.09 2.04
C GLN A 99 9.30 5.30 1.03
N ASP A 100 8.78 4.14 1.41
CA ASP A 100 7.91 3.34 0.55
C ASP A 100 6.68 4.15 0.13
N HIS A 101 6.09 4.88 1.07
CA HIS A 101 4.97 5.78 0.81
C HIS A 101 5.36 6.91 -0.15
N SER A 102 6.50 7.57 0.11
CA SER A 102 6.97 8.71 -0.68
C SER A 102 7.30 8.35 -2.13
N ILE A 103 7.85 7.17 -2.37
CA ILE A 103 8.15 6.69 -3.72
C ILE A 103 6.89 6.67 -4.57
N ILE A 104 5.80 6.13 -4.04
CA ILE A 104 4.53 6.06 -4.78
C ILE A 104 3.97 7.47 -5.05
N ILE A 105 4.03 8.36 -4.06
CA ILE A 105 3.59 9.75 -4.24
C ILE A 105 4.39 10.43 -5.35
N ASP A 106 5.71 10.30 -5.34
CA ASP A 106 6.58 10.95 -6.32
C ASP A 106 6.30 10.45 -7.74
N VAL A 107 6.13 9.14 -7.91
CA VAL A 107 5.79 8.54 -9.20
C VAL A 107 4.44 9.04 -9.70
N CYS A 108 3.42 9.04 -8.83
CA CYS A 108 2.08 9.50 -9.20
C CYS A 108 2.07 10.98 -9.58
N ARG A 109 2.80 11.83 -8.87
CA ARG A 109 2.94 13.24 -9.19
C ARG A 109 3.62 13.45 -10.54
N LYS A 110 4.66 12.68 -10.83
CA LYS A 110 5.34 12.73 -12.12
C LYS A 110 4.41 12.35 -13.26
N LEU A 111 3.68 11.25 -13.12
CA LEU A 111 2.73 10.78 -14.13
C LEU A 111 1.63 11.80 -14.37
N LYS A 112 1.14 12.47 -13.33
CA LYS A 112 0.15 13.52 -13.45
C LYS A 112 0.67 14.72 -14.23
N ARG A 113 1.92 15.16 -13.95
CA ARG A 113 2.56 16.24 -14.70
C ARG A 113 2.73 15.91 -16.18
N GLU A 114 2.92 14.63 -16.50
CA GLU A 114 3.08 14.15 -17.88
C GLU A 114 1.74 13.81 -18.55
N ASN A 115 0.62 14.10 -17.89
CA ASN A 115 -0.75 13.82 -18.37
C ASN A 115 -1.02 12.33 -18.61
N VAL A 116 -0.37 11.44 -17.86
CA VAL A 116 -0.62 9.99 -17.90
C VAL A 116 -1.77 9.61 -16.97
N LEU A 117 -1.92 10.36 -15.89
CA LEU A 117 -2.99 10.16 -14.89
C LEU A 117 -4.04 11.26 -15.01
#